data_39d9baee7a0c2e606a6b153f1ade7358
#
_entry.id   39d9baee7a0c2e606a6b153f1ade7358
#
_cell.length_a   1.000
_cell.length_b   1.000
_cell.length_c   1.000
_cell.angle_alpha   90.00
_cell.angle_beta   90.00
_cell.angle_gamma   90.00
#
_symmetry.space_group_name_H-M   'P 1'
#
loop_
_entity.id
_entity.type
_entity.pdbx_description
1 polymer ?
#
loop_
_entity_poly.entity_id
_entity_poly.type
_entity_poly.pdbx_seq_one_letter_code
_entity_poly.pdbx_strand_id
1 'polypeptide(L)'
;MKNLIIIISLLIGSEICFGQEFINTDNFKSKVAKDIVVVEFYAGWNDANAAKYELTDCSYYLVDISQYMDLQMKYDITAIPTVIVFESGEEKIRFLPNVMFKLDADKKTVQKDIDELMLAKFN
;
A
#
# COMPACT_ATOMS: atom_id res chain seq x y z
N MET A 1 -17.01 33.51 -7.14
CA MET A 1 -16.04 32.82 -7.97
C MET A 1 -14.95 32.13 -7.17
N LYS A 2 -14.31 32.82 -6.26
CA LYS A 2 -13.26 32.22 -5.45
C LYS A 2 -13.78 31.07 -4.61
N ASN A 3 -15.00 31.20 -4.10
CA ASN A 3 -15.59 30.16 -3.24
C ASN A 3 -15.87 28.86 -4.02
N LEU A 4 -16.19 29.00 -5.29
CA LEU A 4 -16.46 27.83 -6.13
C LEU A 4 -15.21 26.98 -6.31
N ILE A 5 -14.08 27.63 -6.50
CA ILE A 5 -12.79 26.92 -6.66
C ILE A 5 -12.42 26.17 -5.40
N ILE A 6 -12.65 26.77 -4.24
CA ILE A 6 -12.36 26.14 -2.95
C ILE A 6 -13.21 24.88 -2.77
N ILE A 7 -14.49 24.94 -3.13
CA ILE A 7 -15.38 23.80 -3.00
C ILE A 7 -14.91 22.64 -3.88
N ILE A 8 -14.48 22.95 -5.09
CA ILE A 8 -13.97 21.93 -6.02
C ILE A 8 -12.72 21.27 -5.45
N SER A 9 -11.83 22.04 -4.83
CA SER A 9 -10.63 21.50 -4.21
C SER A 9 -10.97 20.53 -3.10
N LEU A 10 -11.95 20.84 -2.29
CA LEU A 10 -12.37 19.95 -1.21
C LEU A 10 -12.93 18.64 -1.74
N LEU A 11 -13.68 18.70 -2.82
CA LEU A 11 -14.23 17.50 -3.44
C LEU A 11 -13.15 16.61 -4.04
N ILE A 12 -12.11 17.21 -4.60
CA ILE A 12 -11.02 16.46 -5.21
C ILE A 12 -10.12 15.84 -4.14
N GLY A 13 -10.02 16.49 -2.99
CA GLY A 13 -9.13 16.05 -1.91
C GLY A 13 -9.61 14.84 -1.14
N SER A 14 -10.77 14.32 -1.46
CA SER A 14 -11.28 13.22 -0.66
C SER A 14 -11.04 11.88 -1.33
N GLU A 15 -10.35 11.04 -0.80
CA GLU A 15 -10.60 9.65 -0.66
C GLU A 15 -9.91 8.63 -1.52
N ILE A 16 -9.49 8.90 -2.71
CA ILE A 16 -8.95 7.84 -3.54
C ILE A 16 -7.43 7.84 -3.47
N CYS A 17 -6.87 6.69 -3.12
CA CYS A 17 -5.43 6.48 -3.18
C CYS A 17 -4.99 6.40 -4.63
N PHE A 18 -5.00 7.52 -5.32
CA PHE A 18 -4.54 7.54 -6.68
C PHE A 18 -3.04 7.51 -6.77
N GLY A 19 -2.58 6.91 -7.86
CA GLY A 19 -1.20 6.97 -8.23
C GLY A 19 -0.32 6.39 -7.17
N GLN A 20 -0.29 5.08 -7.10
CA GLN A 20 0.59 4.40 -6.18
C GLN A 20 1.97 5.05 -6.24
N GLU A 21 2.36 5.64 -5.13
CA GLU A 21 3.62 6.35 -5.02
C GLU A 21 4.74 5.36 -4.74
N PHE A 22 5.90 5.57 -5.38
CA PHE A 22 7.08 4.78 -5.08
C PHE A 22 7.79 5.33 -3.86
N ILE A 23 8.23 4.44 -2.99
CA ILE A 23 9.03 4.83 -1.83
C ILE A 23 10.35 4.05 -1.85
N ASN A 24 11.31 4.56 -1.09
CA ASN A 24 12.67 4.04 -1.06
C ASN A 24 13.11 3.81 0.39
N THR A 25 14.35 3.34 0.56
CA THR A 25 14.90 3.09 1.88
C THR A 25 14.87 4.33 2.77
N ASP A 26 15.17 5.51 2.20
CA ASP A 26 15.32 6.72 3.00
C ASP A 26 14.00 7.21 3.57
N ASN A 27 12.90 7.06 2.84
CA ASN A 27 11.59 7.56 3.30
C ASN A 27 10.64 6.46 3.77
N PHE A 28 11.05 5.20 3.73
CA PHE A 28 10.16 4.09 4.08
C PHE A 28 9.59 4.23 5.48
N LYS A 29 10.47 4.41 6.46
CA LYS A 29 10.05 4.45 7.87
C LYS A 29 9.05 5.58 8.13
N SER A 30 9.30 6.75 7.57
CA SER A 30 8.40 7.89 7.77
C SER A 30 7.08 7.71 7.05
N LYS A 31 7.10 7.09 5.88
CA LYS A 31 5.87 6.87 5.10
C LYS A 31 4.95 5.85 5.76
N VAL A 32 5.50 4.75 6.27
CA VAL A 32 4.67 3.69 6.87
C VAL A 32 4.27 3.99 8.31
N ALA A 33 4.86 5.00 8.94
CA ALA A 33 4.52 5.38 10.31
C ALA A 33 3.15 6.03 10.44
N LYS A 34 2.54 6.42 9.35
CA LYS A 34 1.22 7.03 9.34
C LYS A 34 0.17 5.98 9.59
N ASP A 35 -1.08 6.39 9.69
CA ASP A 35 -2.18 5.54 10.10
C ASP A 35 -2.19 4.16 9.43
N ILE A 36 -2.98 3.95 8.41
CA ILE A 36 -2.99 2.68 7.68
C ILE A 36 -2.27 2.87 6.35
N VAL A 37 -1.26 2.07 6.12
CA VAL A 37 -0.40 2.16 4.94
C VAL A 37 -0.25 0.77 4.35
N VAL A 38 -0.49 0.66 3.05
CA VAL A 38 -0.29 -0.57 2.30
C VAL A 38 0.97 -0.43 1.47
N VAL A 39 1.88 -1.38 1.58
CA VAL A 39 3.10 -1.39 0.78
C VAL A 39 3.13 -2.66 -0.07
N GLU A 40 3.25 -2.48 -1.36
CA GLU A 40 3.44 -3.60 -2.28
C GLU A 40 4.92 -3.70 -2.63
N PHE A 41 5.53 -4.82 -2.27
CA PHE A 41 6.91 -5.13 -2.62
C PHE A 41 6.89 -5.94 -3.91
N TYR A 42 7.48 -5.39 -4.96
CA TYR A 42 7.52 -6.03 -6.26
C TYR A 42 8.92 -5.90 -6.85
N ALA A 43 9.15 -6.45 -8.03
CA ALA A 43 10.38 -6.25 -8.77
C ALA A 43 10.03 -5.76 -10.16
N GLY A 44 10.85 -4.85 -10.69
CA GLY A 44 10.60 -4.26 -12.00
C GLY A 44 10.45 -5.31 -13.10
N TRP A 45 11.17 -6.43 -13.01
CA TRP A 45 11.07 -7.49 -14.00
C TRP A 45 9.73 -8.25 -13.94
N ASN A 46 8.95 -8.05 -12.88
CA ASN A 46 7.62 -8.66 -12.72
C ASN A 46 6.53 -7.59 -12.60
N ASP A 47 6.75 -6.42 -13.15
CA ASP A 47 5.83 -5.29 -13.02
C ASP A 47 4.42 -5.62 -13.53
N ALA A 48 4.31 -6.45 -14.55
CA ALA A 48 3.01 -6.83 -15.10
C ALA A 48 2.11 -7.55 -14.08
N ASN A 49 2.70 -8.18 -13.07
CA ASN A 49 1.96 -8.90 -12.03
C ASN A 49 1.82 -8.10 -10.74
N ALA A 50 2.33 -6.86 -10.70
CA ALA A 50 2.10 -5.99 -9.56
C ALA A 50 0.61 -5.74 -9.42
N ALA A 51 0.11 -5.84 -8.20
CA ALA A 51 -1.33 -5.76 -7.95
C ALA A 51 -1.86 -4.34 -8.13
N LYS A 52 -1.13 -3.36 -7.62
CA LYS A 52 -1.49 -1.94 -7.72
C LYS A 52 -2.96 -1.71 -7.40
N TYR A 53 -3.38 -2.18 -6.23
CA TYR A 53 -4.78 -2.09 -5.82
C TYR A 53 -5.24 -0.64 -5.71
N GLU A 54 -6.47 -0.38 -6.13
CA GLU A 54 -7.12 0.91 -5.90
C GLU A 54 -7.94 0.80 -4.62
N LEU A 55 -7.35 1.22 -3.50
CA LEU A 55 -7.96 1.09 -2.19
C LEU A 55 -8.36 2.46 -1.64
N THR A 56 -9.23 2.44 -0.63
CA THR A 56 -9.66 3.66 0.07
C THR A 56 -9.28 3.57 1.55
N ASP A 57 -9.21 4.73 2.20
CA ASP A 57 -8.94 4.86 3.63
C ASP A 57 -7.56 4.37 4.05
N CYS A 58 -6.60 4.44 3.13
CA CYS A 58 -5.22 4.06 3.37
C CYS A 58 -4.33 4.78 2.36
N SER A 59 -3.04 4.76 2.61
CA SER A 59 -2.03 5.14 1.61
C SER A 59 -1.48 3.87 0.97
N TYR A 60 -1.13 3.93 -0.29
CA TYR A 60 -0.61 2.78 -1.03
C TYR A 60 0.74 3.14 -1.63
N TYR A 61 1.76 2.37 -1.30
CA TYR A 61 3.11 2.61 -1.80
C TYR A 61 3.68 1.38 -2.48
N LEU A 62 4.59 1.62 -3.42
CA LEU A 62 5.29 0.58 -4.16
C LEU A 62 6.78 0.63 -3.81
N VAL A 63 7.37 -0.54 -3.61
CA VAL A 63 8.80 -0.70 -3.40
C VAL A 63 9.33 -1.70 -4.41
N ASP A 64 10.30 -1.28 -5.22
CA ASP A 64 10.99 -2.19 -6.13
C ASP A 64 12.18 -2.81 -5.39
N ILE A 65 12.03 -4.05 -4.97
CA ILE A 65 13.06 -4.72 -4.17
C ILE A 65 14.34 -4.98 -4.94
N SER A 66 14.30 -4.94 -6.26
CA SER A 66 15.53 -5.08 -7.04
C SER A 66 16.46 -3.87 -6.87
N GLN A 67 15.90 -2.74 -6.43
CA GLN A 67 16.67 -1.53 -6.15
C GLN A 67 16.94 -1.33 -4.66
N TYR A 68 16.12 -1.92 -3.79
CA TYR A 68 16.19 -1.70 -2.35
C TYR A 68 16.26 -3.04 -1.62
N MET A 69 17.38 -3.73 -1.80
CA MET A 69 17.58 -5.06 -1.18
C MET A 69 17.57 -5.02 0.34
N ASP A 70 17.94 -3.91 0.92
CA ASP A 70 17.90 -3.74 2.37
C ASP A 70 16.46 -3.84 2.90
N LEU A 71 15.49 -3.28 2.18
CA LEU A 71 14.08 -3.39 2.55
C LEU A 71 13.59 -4.83 2.37
N GLN A 72 14.03 -5.48 1.29
CA GLN A 72 13.70 -6.90 1.08
C GLN A 72 14.13 -7.74 2.27
N MET A 73 15.34 -7.53 2.75
CA MET A 73 15.89 -8.28 3.87
C MET A 73 15.21 -7.93 5.18
N LYS A 74 14.99 -6.65 5.41
CA LYS A 74 14.39 -6.18 6.67
C LYS A 74 12.99 -6.75 6.89
N TYR A 75 12.20 -6.83 5.82
CA TYR A 75 10.82 -7.31 5.91
C TYR A 75 10.66 -8.75 5.45
N ASP A 76 11.79 -9.44 5.23
CA ASP A 76 11.80 -10.86 4.88
C ASP A 76 10.90 -11.15 3.68
N ILE A 77 11.11 -10.40 2.60
CA ILE A 77 10.34 -10.60 1.37
C ILE A 77 10.98 -11.74 0.60
N THR A 78 10.33 -12.90 0.59
CA THR A 78 10.85 -14.12 -0.03
C THR A 78 10.24 -14.38 -1.39
N ALA A 79 9.14 -13.72 -1.71
CA ALA A 79 8.47 -13.88 -2.99
C ALA A 79 7.77 -12.56 -3.34
N ILE A 80 7.55 -12.35 -4.63
CA ILE A 80 6.91 -11.12 -5.12
C ILE A 80 5.74 -11.47 -6.04
N PRO A 81 4.75 -10.60 -6.09
CA PRO A 81 4.54 -9.43 -5.24
C PRO A 81 4.09 -9.84 -3.83
N THR A 82 4.56 -9.14 -2.82
CA THR A 82 4.08 -9.29 -1.44
C THR A 82 3.49 -7.97 -1.01
N VAL A 83 2.28 -7.99 -0.46
CA VAL A 83 1.61 -6.78 0.02
C VAL A 83 1.51 -6.86 1.53
N ILE A 84 2.00 -5.81 2.21
CA ILE A 84 1.94 -5.72 3.67
C ILE A 84 1.10 -4.51 4.05
N VAL A 85 0.18 -4.73 4.98
CA VAL A 85 -0.62 -3.65 5.57
C VAL A 85 0.01 -3.28 6.90
N PHE A 86 0.40 -2.02 7.03
CA PHE A 86 0.95 -1.46 8.27
C PHE A 86 -0.09 -0.58 8.94
N GLU A 87 -0.08 -0.58 10.26
CA GLU A 87 -0.84 0.38 11.04
C GLU A 87 0.12 1.05 12.02
N SER A 88 0.29 2.36 11.89
CA SER A 88 1.20 3.14 12.72
C SER A 88 2.62 2.55 12.73
N GLY A 89 3.07 2.09 11.57
CA GLY A 89 4.41 1.54 11.39
C GLY A 89 4.55 0.07 11.73
N GLU A 90 3.51 -0.58 12.21
CA GLU A 90 3.56 -1.98 12.61
C GLU A 90 2.86 -2.86 11.57
N GLU A 91 3.52 -3.95 11.19
CA GLU A 91 2.93 -4.90 10.25
C GLU A 91 1.73 -5.59 10.88
N LYS A 92 0.58 -5.56 10.19
CA LYS A 92 -0.64 -6.20 10.66
C LYS A 92 -1.07 -7.36 9.80
N ILE A 93 -0.97 -7.23 8.49
CA ILE A 93 -1.45 -8.24 7.54
C ILE A 93 -0.45 -8.35 6.41
N ARG A 94 -0.23 -9.57 5.95
CA ARG A 94 0.68 -9.84 4.83
C ARG A 94 -0.01 -10.74 3.83
N PHE A 95 -0.05 -10.32 2.57
CA PHE A 95 -0.58 -11.11 1.47
C PHE A 95 0.58 -11.63 0.63
N LEU A 96 0.65 -12.94 0.46
CA LEU A 96 1.74 -13.59 -0.26
C LEU A 96 1.30 -14.00 -1.66
N PRO A 97 2.23 -14.06 -2.62
CA PRO A 97 1.90 -14.49 -3.97
C PRO A 97 1.77 -16.00 -4.05
N ASN A 98 1.10 -16.45 -5.11
CA ASN A 98 1.04 -17.87 -5.44
C ASN A 98 2.29 -18.29 -6.23
N VAL A 99 2.33 -19.54 -6.66
CA VAL A 99 3.47 -20.09 -7.41
C VAL A 99 3.66 -19.44 -8.78
N MET A 100 2.67 -18.71 -9.26
CA MET A 100 2.74 -17.99 -10.54
C MET A 100 3.21 -16.54 -10.35
N PHE A 101 3.69 -16.17 -9.16
CA PHE A 101 4.10 -14.83 -8.81
C PHE A 101 2.98 -13.81 -8.97
N LYS A 102 1.76 -14.21 -8.57
CA LYS A 102 0.59 -13.34 -8.58
C LYS A 102 -0.11 -13.42 -7.24
N LEU A 103 -0.73 -12.32 -6.82
CA LEU A 103 -1.53 -12.31 -5.60
C LEU A 103 -2.91 -12.89 -5.87
N ASP A 104 -3.31 -13.86 -5.05
CA ASP A 104 -4.67 -14.40 -5.11
C ASP A 104 -5.67 -13.47 -4.44
N ALA A 105 -5.22 -12.71 -3.44
CA ALA A 105 -6.09 -11.75 -2.78
C ALA A 105 -6.50 -10.67 -3.77
N ASP A 106 -7.80 -10.49 -3.93
CA ASP A 106 -8.31 -9.45 -4.82
C ASP A 106 -8.51 -8.14 -4.06
N LYS A 107 -8.82 -7.08 -4.80
CA LYS A 107 -9.04 -5.76 -4.22
C LYS A 107 -10.08 -5.80 -3.10
N LYS A 108 -11.16 -6.55 -3.30
CA LYS A 108 -12.24 -6.62 -2.34
C LYS A 108 -11.79 -7.24 -1.01
N THR A 109 -10.99 -8.29 -1.09
CA THR A 109 -10.45 -8.95 0.10
C THR A 109 -9.53 -8.03 0.86
N VAL A 110 -8.62 -7.36 0.18
CA VAL A 110 -7.68 -6.44 0.81
C VAL A 110 -8.41 -5.26 1.43
N GLN A 111 -9.38 -4.69 0.72
CA GLN A 111 -10.16 -3.57 1.24
C GLN A 111 -10.96 -3.96 2.48
N LYS A 112 -11.51 -5.15 2.50
CA LYS A 112 -12.25 -5.64 3.66
C LYS A 112 -11.36 -5.69 4.89
N ASP A 113 -10.14 -6.20 4.75
CA ASP A 113 -9.21 -6.29 5.86
C ASP A 113 -8.81 -4.90 6.36
N ILE A 114 -8.63 -3.95 5.45
CA ILE A 114 -8.35 -2.56 5.82
C ILE A 114 -9.53 -1.97 6.59
N ASP A 115 -10.75 -2.19 6.10
CA ASP A 115 -11.96 -1.69 6.77
C ASP A 115 -12.09 -2.27 8.18
N GLU A 116 -11.73 -3.53 8.37
CA GLU A 116 -11.74 -4.15 9.69
C GLU A 116 -10.72 -3.51 10.63
N LEU A 117 -9.53 -3.17 10.12
CA LEU A 117 -8.54 -2.45 10.92
C LEU A 117 -9.05 -1.06 11.31
N MET A 118 -9.71 -0.38 10.38
CA MET A 118 -10.31 0.93 10.66
C MET A 118 -11.34 0.85 11.77
N LEU A 119 -12.22 -0.15 11.68
CA LEU A 119 -13.27 -0.34 12.70
C LEU A 119 -12.69 -0.67 14.06
N ALA A 120 -11.63 -1.46 14.11
CA ALA A 120 -11.01 -1.85 15.36
C ALA A 120 -10.42 -0.66 16.13
N LYS A 121 -10.07 0.42 15.42
CA LYS A 121 -9.53 1.62 16.06
C LYS A 121 -10.56 2.36 16.92
N PHE A 122 -11.83 2.13 16.68
CA PHE A 122 -12.91 2.82 17.40
C PHE A 122 -13.54 1.96 18.49
N ASN A 123 -13.01 0.77 18.71
CA ASN A 123 -13.54 -0.15 19.75
C ASN A 123 -12.69 -0.16 21.02
#